data_966a6a2c4d636917b8abe086406a3c2f
#
_entry.id   966a6a2c4d636917b8abe086406a3c2f
#
_cell.length_a   1.000
_cell.length_b   1.000
_cell.length_c   1.000
_cell.angle_alpha   90.00
_cell.angle_beta   90.00
_cell.angle_gamma   90.00
#
_symmetry.space_group_name_H-M   'P 1'
#
loop_
_entity.id
_entity.type
_entity.pdbx_description
1 polymer ?
#
loop_
_entity_poly.entity_id
_entity_poly.type
_entity_poly.pdbx_seq_one_letter_code
_entity_poly.pdbx_strand_id
1 'polypeptide(L)'
;MKRVVFLLLLTLAACSPKVSSPDGRITITSGEGCCLVQYEGQKVLELQIPVTADDLKRAWTKKVLVKDSYRMLSGKRKDCRYEAYEYKFGSLELRLHNDGVAFRYVEPLAGAEPSAYVIPEGTKRWMQQWTDSYEGFFPLSTTAKVRPVPSFSPVSRSPEGFSNHWGYPLLVEPVDGIFTLITEANMERGQSASSLYNDGEVFRVVPDKTNEGQVPDHSPWRVVIIGTLAEVVESTLVTDLSEFCKLDDTDWIHPGVVSWVYWAYNNGSNDYDIIKQYVDLAATLKLPYVLIDAGWDGMKDGKTVEDAVAYALEQGVRPMIWYSSSIGWTNGAPGPKFLLNRPEDREAQFAWCERIGVAGVKVDFFSGDTQENIDYCIDLMEDAAKHHLLINFHGATVPRGWSRTYPNLMSTEGVYGAEWYNNVPTFTKRAAGHNATLPFTRNVIGPMDYTPCAFSDSQHPHITTHAHELALTALFESGLQHLADRPESFLAQPQEVQDYLSHLPAAWDETRYVSGYPGESAVLARRSGDTWYVAGINGLDDPQTLQVPLPFLSGSYTATAFADSGRADAPWDIRTLSSLPDSVPCQPRGGFVWVITLNQ
;
A
#
# COMPACT_ATOMS: atom_id res chain seq x y z
N MET A 1 -41.53 -22.14 -63.01
CA MET A 1 -41.50 -22.03 -61.56
C MET A 1 -40.16 -22.61 -61.06
N LYS A 2 -39.18 -21.73 -60.83
CA LYS A 2 -37.87 -22.11 -60.25
C LYS A 2 -37.96 -21.96 -58.74
N ARG A 3 -37.81 -23.06 -57.98
CA ARG A 3 -37.71 -23.05 -56.53
C ARG A 3 -36.29 -22.64 -56.15
N VAL A 4 -36.12 -21.50 -55.48
CA VAL A 4 -34.89 -21.09 -54.83
C VAL A 4 -34.89 -21.70 -53.46
N VAL A 5 -33.93 -22.62 -53.20
CA VAL A 5 -33.68 -23.20 -51.87
C VAL A 5 -32.71 -22.24 -51.17
N PHE A 6 -33.18 -21.53 -50.14
CA PHE A 6 -32.31 -20.80 -49.20
C PHE A 6 -31.66 -21.80 -48.25
N LEU A 7 -30.37 -22.02 -48.43
CA LEU A 7 -29.55 -22.75 -47.44
C LEU A 7 -29.19 -21.79 -46.32
N LEU A 8 -29.84 -21.92 -45.15
CA LEU A 8 -29.47 -21.23 -43.92
C LEU A 8 -28.18 -21.88 -43.41
N LEU A 9 -27.02 -21.26 -43.65
CA LEU A 9 -25.78 -21.59 -42.98
C LEU A 9 -25.90 -21.09 -41.50
N LEU A 10 -26.31 -22.00 -40.61
CA LEU A 10 -26.08 -21.87 -39.19
C LEU A 10 -24.57 -22.00 -38.94
N THR A 11 -23.88 -20.88 -38.84
CA THR A 11 -22.54 -20.84 -38.25
C THR A 11 -22.71 -21.16 -36.75
N LEU A 12 -22.47 -22.43 -36.41
CA LEU A 12 -22.15 -22.81 -35.03
C LEU A 12 -20.88 -22.05 -34.64
N ALA A 13 -21.03 -20.92 -33.98
CA ALA A 13 -19.93 -20.33 -33.23
C ALA A 13 -19.51 -21.39 -32.20
N ALA A 14 -18.44 -22.12 -32.52
CA ALA A 14 -17.81 -23.00 -31.54
C ALA A 14 -17.40 -22.14 -30.37
N CYS A 15 -18.13 -22.23 -29.25
CA CYS A 15 -17.73 -21.58 -28.01
C CYS A 15 -16.32 -22.08 -27.66
N SER A 16 -15.32 -21.20 -27.78
CA SER A 16 -13.97 -21.51 -27.33
C SER A 16 -14.01 -21.91 -25.85
N PRO A 17 -13.29 -22.96 -25.45
CA PRO A 17 -13.24 -23.38 -24.06
C PRO A 17 -12.81 -22.20 -23.19
N LYS A 18 -13.58 -21.91 -22.12
CA LYS A 18 -13.30 -20.80 -21.22
C LYS A 18 -13.54 -21.20 -19.78
N VAL A 19 -12.77 -20.59 -18.87
CA VAL A 19 -13.03 -20.59 -17.43
C VAL A 19 -13.45 -19.17 -17.01
N SER A 20 -14.19 -19.04 -15.90
CA SER A 20 -14.76 -17.75 -15.49
C SER A 20 -14.73 -17.54 -13.99
N SER A 21 -14.82 -16.29 -13.56
CA SER A 21 -15.16 -15.90 -12.19
C SER A 21 -16.58 -16.34 -11.80
N PRO A 22 -16.93 -16.35 -10.50
CA PRO A 22 -18.28 -16.71 -10.03
C PRO A 22 -19.39 -15.85 -10.66
N ASP A 23 -19.19 -14.55 -10.81
CA ASP A 23 -20.11 -13.60 -11.45
C ASP A 23 -20.07 -13.64 -12.99
N GLY A 24 -19.07 -14.32 -13.57
CA GLY A 24 -18.91 -14.48 -15.01
C GLY A 24 -18.32 -13.27 -15.74
N ARG A 25 -17.96 -12.19 -15.05
CA ARG A 25 -17.41 -10.95 -15.65
C ARG A 25 -15.97 -11.14 -16.13
N ILE A 26 -15.17 -11.87 -15.38
CA ILE A 26 -13.79 -12.22 -15.76
C ILE A 26 -13.79 -13.61 -16.41
N THR A 27 -13.21 -13.72 -17.61
CA THR A 27 -13.06 -14.99 -18.30
C THR A 27 -11.66 -15.17 -18.85
N ILE A 28 -11.21 -16.43 -18.91
CA ILE A 28 -9.96 -16.81 -19.56
C ILE A 28 -10.26 -17.78 -20.69
N THR A 29 -9.73 -17.46 -21.88
CA THR A 29 -9.78 -18.29 -23.07
C THR A 29 -8.37 -18.59 -23.57
N SER A 30 -8.21 -19.63 -24.40
CA SER A 30 -6.93 -19.93 -25.04
C SER A 30 -6.65 -18.98 -26.20
N GLY A 31 -5.43 -18.42 -26.24
CA GLY A 31 -4.84 -17.76 -27.39
C GLY A 31 -3.72 -18.61 -28.03
N GLU A 32 -2.99 -18.05 -28.97
CA GLU A 32 -1.81 -18.67 -29.57
C GLU A 32 -0.60 -18.52 -28.62
N GLY A 33 -0.28 -19.60 -27.88
CA GLY A 33 0.82 -19.61 -26.92
C GLY A 33 0.57 -18.79 -25.64
N CYS A 34 -0.67 -18.36 -25.39
CA CYS A 34 -1.04 -17.57 -24.21
C CYS A 34 -2.48 -17.84 -23.76
N CYS A 35 -2.84 -17.33 -22.59
CA CYS A 35 -4.20 -17.20 -22.12
C CYS A 35 -4.67 -15.76 -22.33
N LEU A 36 -5.87 -15.58 -22.88
CA LEU A 36 -6.51 -14.27 -23.04
C LEU A 36 -7.44 -14.03 -21.86
N VAL A 37 -7.12 -13.04 -21.04
CA VAL A 37 -7.98 -12.58 -19.94
C VAL A 37 -8.92 -11.50 -20.48
N GLN A 38 -10.20 -11.68 -20.20
CA GLN A 38 -11.26 -10.76 -20.62
C GLN A 38 -12.05 -10.31 -19.40
N TYR A 39 -12.44 -9.06 -19.40
CA TYR A 39 -13.36 -8.46 -18.45
C TYR A 39 -14.59 -7.95 -19.22
N GLU A 40 -15.79 -8.43 -18.88
CA GLU A 40 -17.04 -8.15 -19.59
C GLU A 40 -16.95 -8.34 -21.12
N GLY A 41 -16.19 -9.35 -21.54
CA GLY A 41 -15.98 -9.68 -22.95
C GLY A 41 -14.90 -8.88 -23.68
N GLN A 42 -14.31 -7.86 -23.05
CA GLN A 42 -13.19 -7.10 -23.60
C GLN A 42 -11.85 -7.73 -23.18
N LYS A 43 -10.91 -7.89 -24.12
CA LYS A 43 -9.55 -8.36 -23.80
C LYS A 43 -8.82 -7.31 -22.98
N VAL A 44 -8.37 -7.67 -21.78
CA VAL A 44 -7.66 -6.78 -20.86
C VAL A 44 -6.22 -7.20 -20.61
N LEU A 45 -5.86 -8.48 -20.88
CA LEU A 45 -4.49 -8.95 -20.68
C LEU A 45 -4.24 -10.21 -21.52
N GLU A 46 -3.00 -10.37 -21.99
CA GLU A 46 -2.45 -11.65 -22.43
C GLU A 46 -1.51 -12.16 -21.34
N LEU A 47 -1.81 -13.38 -20.86
CA LEU A 47 -1.07 -14.03 -19.78
C LEU A 47 -0.36 -15.27 -20.35
N GLN A 48 0.96 -15.27 -20.29
CA GLN A 48 1.77 -16.45 -20.66
C GLN A 48 1.93 -17.34 -19.42
N ILE A 49 1.23 -18.46 -19.43
CA ILE A 49 1.29 -19.52 -18.41
C ILE A 49 1.14 -20.87 -19.13
N PRO A 50 1.61 -22.00 -18.57
CA PRO A 50 1.57 -23.31 -19.21
C PRO A 50 0.16 -23.94 -19.17
N VAL A 51 -0.84 -23.25 -19.73
CA VAL A 51 -2.23 -23.71 -19.82
C VAL A 51 -2.65 -23.78 -21.28
N THR A 52 -3.11 -24.93 -21.71
CA THR A 52 -3.55 -25.19 -23.09
C THR A 52 -5.07 -25.08 -23.28
N ALA A 53 -5.54 -25.02 -24.53
CA ALA A 53 -6.97 -25.03 -24.83
C ALA A 53 -7.66 -26.32 -24.32
N ASP A 54 -6.97 -27.46 -24.37
CA ASP A 54 -7.50 -28.73 -23.84
C ASP A 54 -7.56 -28.75 -22.33
N ASP A 55 -6.65 -28.05 -21.65
CA ASP A 55 -6.68 -27.86 -20.19
C ASP A 55 -7.91 -27.05 -19.79
N LEU A 56 -8.16 -25.92 -20.45
CA LEU A 56 -9.34 -25.07 -20.19
C LEU A 56 -10.65 -25.85 -20.42
N LYS A 57 -10.70 -26.67 -21.48
CA LYS A 57 -11.86 -27.50 -21.77
C LYS A 57 -12.13 -28.53 -20.68
N ARG A 58 -11.09 -29.15 -20.14
CA ARG A 58 -11.21 -30.13 -19.04
C ARG A 58 -11.56 -29.47 -17.71
N ALA A 59 -10.99 -28.31 -17.44
CA ALA A 59 -11.16 -27.61 -16.18
C ALA A 59 -12.58 -27.04 -15.98
N TRP A 60 -13.27 -26.69 -17.07
CA TRP A 60 -14.64 -26.17 -16.98
C TRP A 60 -15.58 -27.06 -16.14
N THR A 61 -15.42 -28.38 -16.21
CA THR A 61 -16.24 -29.34 -15.46
C THR A 61 -15.73 -29.68 -14.07
N LYS A 62 -14.55 -29.19 -13.69
CA LYS A 62 -13.84 -29.54 -12.45
C LYS A 62 -13.55 -28.33 -11.54
N LYS A 63 -14.21 -27.20 -11.78
CA LYS A 63 -14.05 -26.00 -10.95
C LYS A 63 -14.54 -26.25 -9.54
N VAL A 64 -13.82 -25.70 -8.57
CA VAL A 64 -14.18 -25.69 -7.16
C VAL A 64 -14.55 -24.27 -6.74
N LEU A 65 -15.70 -24.10 -6.09
CA LEU A 65 -16.06 -22.81 -5.52
C LEU A 65 -15.39 -22.67 -4.15
N VAL A 66 -14.54 -21.66 -4.02
CA VAL A 66 -13.89 -21.27 -2.77
C VAL A 66 -14.58 -20.01 -2.26
N LYS A 67 -14.98 -20.02 -0.98
CA LYS A 67 -15.55 -18.86 -0.30
C LYS A 67 -14.92 -18.72 1.07
N ASP A 68 -14.67 -17.50 1.48
CA ASP A 68 -14.17 -17.21 2.82
C ASP A 68 -14.68 -15.85 3.32
N SER A 69 -14.62 -15.67 4.63
CA SER A 69 -14.83 -14.40 5.29
C SER A 69 -13.87 -14.27 6.47
N TYR A 70 -13.26 -13.11 6.61
CA TYR A 70 -12.30 -12.85 7.68
C TYR A 70 -12.37 -11.40 8.12
N ARG A 71 -11.78 -11.12 9.27
CA ARG A 71 -11.71 -9.77 9.83
C ARG A 71 -10.28 -9.28 9.88
N MET A 72 -10.08 -8.04 9.42
CA MET A 72 -8.81 -7.32 9.54
C MET A 72 -8.83 -6.43 10.78
N LEU A 73 -7.69 -6.32 11.46
CA LEU A 73 -7.51 -5.39 12.59
C LEU A 73 -7.12 -4.00 12.11
N SER A 74 -6.42 -3.92 10.99
CA SER A 74 -6.10 -2.68 10.26
C SER A 74 -6.39 -2.90 8.78
N GLY A 75 -6.40 -1.83 7.98
CA GLY A 75 -6.60 -1.91 6.55
C GLY A 75 -7.79 -1.09 6.05
N LYS A 76 -8.02 -1.17 4.74
CA LYS A 76 -9.07 -0.43 4.04
C LYS A 76 -10.49 -0.97 4.28
N ARG A 77 -10.63 -2.18 4.81
CA ARG A 77 -11.90 -2.84 5.11
C ARG A 77 -11.74 -3.82 6.26
N LYS A 78 -12.63 -3.72 7.23
CA LYS A 78 -12.60 -4.56 8.44
C LYS A 78 -13.16 -5.95 8.20
N ASP A 79 -14.35 -6.05 7.62
CA ASP A 79 -15.03 -7.31 7.34
C ASP A 79 -14.89 -7.65 5.86
N CYS A 80 -13.98 -8.58 5.53
CA CYS A 80 -13.68 -9.01 4.19
C CYS A 80 -14.42 -10.31 3.85
N ARG A 81 -14.88 -10.41 2.60
CA ARG A 81 -15.53 -11.60 2.05
C ARG A 81 -15.18 -11.74 0.59
N TYR A 82 -14.90 -12.97 0.17
CA TYR A 82 -14.69 -13.25 -1.23
C TYR A 82 -15.30 -14.58 -1.66
N GLU A 83 -15.46 -14.72 -2.96
CA GLU A 83 -15.69 -15.98 -3.64
C GLU A 83 -14.87 -16.08 -4.90
N ALA A 84 -14.39 -17.28 -5.20
CA ALA A 84 -13.57 -17.55 -6.38
C ALA A 84 -13.87 -18.94 -6.93
N TYR A 85 -13.68 -19.14 -8.23
CA TYR A 85 -13.54 -20.48 -8.80
C TYR A 85 -12.07 -20.86 -8.87
N GLU A 86 -11.73 -21.99 -8.28
CA GLU A 86 -10.41 -22.60 -8.37
C GLU A 86 -10.37 -23.66 -9.48
N TYR A 87 -9.29 -23.63 -10.23
CA TYR A 87 -8.99 -24.54 -11.34
C TYR A 87 -7.56 -25.07 -11.17
N LYS A 88 -7.36 -26.37 -11.48
CA LYS A 88 -6.03 -27.02 -11.41
C LYS A 88 -5.60 -27.53 -12.77
N PHE A 89 -4.37 -27.16 -13.15
CA PHE A 89 -3.74 -27.52 -14.43
C PHE A 89 -2.33 -28.10 -14.17
N GLY A 90 -2.27 -29.42 -13.87
CA GLY A 90 -1.01 -30.03 -13.45
C GLY A 90 -0.50 -29.36 -12.16
N SER A 91 0.70 -28.79 -12.21
CA SER A 91 1.31 -28.07 -11.11
C SER A 91 0.87 -26.60 -10.96
N LEU A 92 -0.08 -26.13 -11.79
CA LEU A 92 -0.57 -24.75 -11.69
C LEU A 92 -1.97 -24.73 -11.06
N GLU A 93 -2.13 -23.93 -10.02
CA GLU A 93 -3.42 -23.49 -9.48
C GLU A 93 -3.78 -22.12 -10.03
N LEU A 94 -5.03 -21.95 -10.43
CA LEU A 94 -5.61 -20.72 -10.94
C LEU A 94 -6.89 -20.41 -10.16
N ARG A 95 -7.00 -19.22 -9.62
CA ARG A 95 -8.24 -18.71 -9.00
C ARG A 95 -8.77 -17.51 -9.78
N LEU A 96 -10.05 -17.55 -10.10
CA LEU A 96 -10.76 -16.41 -10.66
C LEU A 96 -11.71 -15.88 -9.60
N HIS A 97 -11.38 -14.70 -9.07
CA HIS A 97 -12.20 -13.89 -8.19
C HIS A 97 -13.10 -12.98 -9.03
N ASN A 98 -14.08 -12.33 -8.40
CA ASN A 98 -14.95 -11.38 -9.10
C ASN A 98 -14.21 -10.06 -9.47
N ASP A 99 -13.09 -9.78 -8.81
CA ASP A 99 -12.24 -8.60 -8.99
C ASP A 99 -10.82 -8.92 -9.49
N GLY A 100 -10.55 -10.17 -9.93
CA GLY A 100 -9.22 -10.49 -10.45
C GLY A 100 -8.91 -11.95 -10.69
N VAL A 101 -7.69 -12.17 -11.12
CA VAL A 101 -7.11 -13.47 -11.43
C VAL A 101 -5.87 -13.67 -10.58
N ALA A 102 -5.74 -14.84 -9.97
CA ALA A 102 -4.53 -15.26 -9.28
C ALA A 102 -4.09 -16.65 -9.73
N PHE A 103 -2.79 -16.87 -9.82
CA PHE A 103 -2.25 -18.20 -10.11
C PHE A 103 -0.95 -18.43 -9.33
N ARG A 104 -0.66 -19.70 -9.04
CA ARG A 104 0.60 -20.14 -8.42
C ARG A 104 1.01 -21.53 -8.91
N TYR A 105 2.27 -21.84 -8.76
CA TYR A 105 2.81 -23.18 -8.98
C TYR A 105 2.82 -23.93 -7.65
N VAL A 106 2.26 -25.13 -7.61
CA VAL A 106 2.13 -25.98 -6.40
C VAL A 106 3.16 -27.11 -6.36
N GLU A 107 4.19 -27.00 -7.18
CA GLU A 107 5.36 -27.87 -7.19
C GLU A 107 6.59 -27.02 -7.50
N PRO A 108 7.77 -27.39 -6.99
CA PRO A 108 9.02 -26.72 -7.31
C PRO A 108 9.25 -26.63 -8.83
N LEU A 109 9.58 -25.46 -9.33
CA LEU A 109 9.91 -25.27 -10.73
C LEU A 109 11.36 -25.73 -11.00
N ALA A 110 11.55 -26.58 -12.01
CA ALA A 110 12.87 -27.09 -12.41
C ALA A 110 13.76 -26.03 -13.12
N GLY A 111 13.33 -24.78 -13.19
CA GLY A 111 14.04 -23.69 -13.87
C GLY A 111 13.37 -22.35 -13.67
N ALA A 112 13.58 -21.42 -14.59
CA ALA A 112 12.96 -20.10 -14.53
C ALA A 112 11.42 -20.23 -14.57
N GLU A 113 10.75 -19.36 -13.83
CA GLU A 113 9.29 -19.28 -13.85
C GLU A 113 8.80 -18.92 -15.26
N PRO A 114 7.88 -19.71 -15.86
CA PRO A 114 7.45 -19.48 -17.23
C PRO A 114 6.39 -18.39 -17.39
N SER A 115 6.08 -17.66 -16.32
CA SER A 115 5.01 -16.66 -16.30
C SER A 115 5.44 -15.34 -16.91
N ALA A 116 4.59 -14.75 -17.75
CA ALA A 116 4.77 -13.39 -18.24
C ALA A 116 3.43 -12.71 -18.56
N TYR A 117 3.46 -11.39 -18.54
CA TYR A 117 2.36 -10.52 -18.94
C TYR A 117 2.71 -9.79 -20.23
N VAL A 118 1.82 -9.76 -21.22
CA VAL A 118 2.02 -9.01 -22.45
C VAL A 118 1.28 -7.69 -22.36
N ILE A 119 2.03 -6.58 -22.39
CA ILE A 119 1.49 -5.22 -22.33
C ILE A 119 1.91 -4.50 -23.60
N PRO A 120 0.99 -4.32 -24.58
CA PRO A 120 1.30 -3.74 -25.89
C PRO A 120 1.83 -2.30 -25.78
N GLU A 121 2.75 -1.91 -26.67
CA GLU A 121 3.15 -0.51 -26.83
C GLU A 121 1.92 0.36 -27.13
N GLY A 122 1.92 1.60 -26.66
CA GLY A 122 0.77 2.49 -26.73
C GLY A 122 -0.21 2.37 -25.55
N THR A 123 -0.17 1.26 -24.78
CA THR A 123 -1.04 1.09 -23.60
C THR A 123 -0.52 1.95 -22.44
N LYS A 124 -1.42 2.73 -21.82
CA LYS A 124 -1.08 3.51 -20.63
C LYS A 124 -0.71 2.60 -19.46
N ARG A 125 0.35 2.94 -18.77
CA ARG A 125 0.86 2.20 -17.62
C ARG A 125 1.54 3.11 -16.61
N TRP A 126 1.45 2.76 -15.33
CA TRP A 126 2.15 3.39 -14.22
C TRP A 126 3.07 2.35 -13.62
N MET A 127 4.36 2.53 -13.79
CA MET A 127 5.39 1.56 -13.44
C MET A 127 6.44 2.20 -12.56
N GLN A 128 6.76 1.53 -11.47
CA GLN A 128 7.90 1.86 -10.61
C GLN A 128 9.10 1.02 -11.04
N GLN A 129 10.26 1.66 -11.20
CA GLN A 129 11.50 0.89 -11.32
C GLN A 129 11.73 0.11 -10.02
N TRP A 130 12.16 -1.15 -10.15
CA TRP A 130 12.50 -1.95 -8.99
C TRP A 130 13.71 -1.35 -8.24
N THR A 131 13.60 -1.28 -6.93
CA THR A 131 14.65 -0.90 -5.99
C THR A 131 14.47 -1.70 -4.71
N ASP A 132 15.53 -1.86 -3.92
CA ASP A 132 15.51 -2.69 -2.71
C ASP A 132 14.45 -2.28 -1.69
N SER A 133 14.07 -1.01 -1.64
CA SER A 133 13.09 -0.46 -0.68
C SER A 133 11.80 0.03 -1.34
N TYR A 134 11.63 -0.14 -2.65
CA TYR A 134 10.45 0.35 -3.39
C TYR A 134 10.19 1.86 -3.27
N GLU A 135 11.19 2.65 -2.91
CA GLU A 135 11.10 4.10 -2.82
C GLU A 135 11.29 4.75 -4.19
N GLY A 136 10.30 4.67 -5.04
CA GLY A 136 10.32 5.22 -6.39
C GLY A 136 8.99 5.82 -6.82
N PHE A 137 9.00 6.52 -7.96
CA PHE A 137 7.81 7.09 -8.56
C PHE A 137 7.14 6.10 -9.51
N PHE A 138 5.84 6.29 -9.73
CA PHE A 138 5.03 5.58 -10.72
C PHE A 138 4.67 6.52 -11.89
N PRO A 139 5.61 6.87 -12.77
CA PRO A 139 5.33 7.76 -13.88
C PRO A 139 4.37 7.11 -14.87
N LEU A 140 3.42 7.89 -15.41
CA LEU A 140 2.61 7.48 -16.56
C LEU A 140 3.53 7.30 -17.78
N SER A 141 3.38 6.17 -18.46
CA SER A 141 4.04 5.88 -19.73
C SER A 141 3.11 5.12 -20.67
N THR A 142 3.38 5.21 -21.97
CA THR A 142 2.76 4.38 -23.01
C THR A 142 3.74 3.41 -23.65
N THR A 143 4.97 3.34 -23.12
CA THR A 143 6.05 2.49 -23.61
C THR A 143 6.74 1.77 -22.46
N ALA A 144 7.31 0.59 -22.73
CA ALA A 144 8.17 -0.11 -21.79
C ALA A 144 9.59 0.50 -21.70
N LYS A 145 9.97 1.40 -22.61
CA LYS A 145 11.27 2.10 -22.61
C LYS A 145 11.20 3.40 -21.81
N VAL A 146 11.15 3.27 -20.49
CA VAL A 146 11.03 4.41 -19.57
C VAL A 146 12.39 4.69 -18.93
N ARG A 147 12.79 5.96 -18.95
CA ARG A 147 13.92 6.42 -18.12
C ARG A 147 13.38 6.62 -16.70
N PRO A 148 13.98 5.98 -15.68
CA PRO A 148 13.52 6.13 -14.31
C PRO A 148 13.68 7.57 -13.83
N VAL A 149 12.77 7.97 -12.93
CA VAL A 149 12.93 9.20 -12.16
C VAL A 149 13.84 8.88 -10.98
N PRO A 150 14.97 9.59 -10.80
CA PRO A 150 15.90 9.28 -9.74
C PRO A 150 15.26 9.33 -8.35
N SER A 151 15.54 8.32 -7.54
CA SER A 151 15.34 8.30 -6.10
C SER A 151 16.65 8.61 -5.38
N PHE A 152 16.58 9.24 -4.22
CA PHE A 152 17.74 9.62 -3.40
C PHE A 152 17.78 8.93 -2.05
N SER A 153 16.91 7.94 -1.83
CA SER A 153 17.01 7.08 -0.65
C SER A 153 18.37 6.38 -0.60
N PRO A 154 18.98 6.22 0.58
CA PRO A 154 20.27 5.53 0.70
C PRO A 154 20.19 4.03 0.37
N VAL A 155 19.00 3.42 0.44
CA VAL A 155 18.74 2.03 0.10
C VAL A 155 18.12 1.84 -1.29
N SER A 156 17.56 2.91 -1.89
CA SER A 156 16.91 2.87 -3.20
C SER A 156 17.59 3.79 -4.18
N ARG A 157 18.62 3.29 -4.88
CA ARG A 157 19.27 4.05 -5.93
C ARG A 157 18.76 3.62 -7.29
N SER A 158 18.09 4.53 -7.99
CA SER A 158 17.71 4.31 -9.38
C SER A 158 18.96 4.20 -10.26
N PRO A 159 19.09 3.15 -11.10
CA PRO A 159 20.17 3.08 -12.08
C PRO A 159 20.04 4.20 -13.10
N GLU A 160 21.19 4.57 -13.69
CA GLU A 160 21.21 5.53 -14.80
C GLU A 160 20.68 4.87 -16.09
N GLY A 161 19.94 5.64 -16.88
CA GLY A 161 19.49 5.23 -18.20
C GLY A 161 18.07 4.63 -18.23
N PHE A 162 17.80 3.77 -19.22
CA PHE A 162 16.54 3.07 -19.36
C PHE A 162 16.54 1.79 -18.52
N SER A 163 15.43 1.56 -17.81
CA SER A 163 15.21 0.33 -17.06
C SER A 163 14.40 -0.67 -17.87
N ASN A 164 14.66 -1.97 -17.64
CA ASN A 164 13.81 -3.08 -18.01
C ASN A 164 13.43 -3.92 -16.78
N HIS A 165 13.64 -3.41 -15.57
CA HIS A 165 13.41 -4.06 -14.30
C HIS A 165 12.42 -3.25 -13.45
N TRP A 166 11.26 -3.84 -13.13
CA TRP A 166 10.10 -3.17 -12.54
C TRP A 166 9.67 -3.82 -11.25
N GLY A 167 9.35 -2.99 -10.26
CA GLY A 167 8.76 -3.41 -8.99
C GLY A 167 7.22 -3.45 -9.04
N TYR A 168 6.64 -4.09 -8.06
CA TYR A 168 5.19 -4.13 -7.85
C TYR A 168 4.68 -2.92 -7.04
N PRO A 169 3.38 -2.56 -7.23
CA PRO A 169 2.50 -3.02 -8.29
C PRO A 169 2.77 -2.31 -9.63
N LEU A 170 2.27 -2.92 -10.71
CA LEU A 170 2.24 -2.31 -12.03
C LEU A 170 0.78 -2.12 -12.44
N LEU A 171 0.35 -0.87 -12.63
CA LEU A 171 -1.01 -0.52 -13.07
C LEU A 171 -1.02 -0.28 -14.58
N VAL A 172 -2.00 -0.84 -15.27
CA VAL A 172 -2.18 -0.73 -16.72
C VAL A 172 -3.63 -0.38 -17.04
N GLU A 173 -3.88 0.47 -18.03
CA GLU A 173 -5.19 0.76 -18.61
C GLU A 173 -5.24 0.18 -20.04
N PRO A 174 -5.55 -1.13 -20.20
CA PRO A 174 -5.59 -1.78 -21.51
C PRO A 174 -6.79 -1.35 -22.36
N VAL A 175 -7.86 -0.95 -21.74
CA VAL A 175 -9.10 -0.44 -22.33
C VAL A 175 -9.51 0.79 -21.55
N ASP A 176 -10.04 1.80 -22.22
CA ASP A 176 -10.47 3.05 -21.57
C ASP A 176 -11.41 2.79 -20.38
N GLY A 177 -11.04 3.27 -19.21
CA GLY A 177 -11.76 3.08 -17.95
C GLY A 177 -11.68 1.68 -17.33
N ILE A 178 -10.98 0.71 -17.93
CA ILE A 178 -10.73 -0.62 -17.37
C ILE A 178 -9.24 -0.79 -17.08
N PHE A 179 -8.94 -1.23 -15.88
CA PHE A 179 -7.58 -1.32 -15.37
C PHE A 179 -7.21 -2.75 -14.98
N THR A 180 -5.93 -3.04 -15.07
CA THR A 180 -5.31 -4.24 -14.50
C THR A 180 -4.16 -3.81 -13.59
N LEU A 181 -4.15 -4.28 -12.35
CA LEU A 181 -3.05 -4.05 -11.42
C LEU A 181 -2.35 -5.36 -11.14
N ILE A 182 -1.09 -5.46 -11.57
CA ILE A 182 -0.27 -6.66 -11.46
C ILE A 182 0.56 -6.59 -10.19
N THR A 183 0.50 -7.65 -9.38
CA THR A 183 1.24 -7.77 -8.12
C THR A 183 1.42 -9.24 -7.73
N GLU A 184 1.82 -9.50 -6.48
CA GLU A 184 1.87 -10.84 -5.89
C GLU A 184 1.33 -10.81 -4.45
N ALA A 185 1.00 -11.99 -3.92
CA ALA A 185 0.41 -12.14 -2.60
C ALA A 185 0.81 -13.46 -1.92
N ASN A 186 0.59 -13.51 -0.60
CA ASN A 186 0.87 -14.68 0.23
C ASN A 186 2.33 -15.08 0.22
N MET A 187 3.17 -14.22 0.77
CA MET A 187 4.59 -14.47 0.92
C MET A 187 4.85 -15.28 2.18
N GLU A 188 5.42 -16.46 2.04
CA GLU A 188 5.68 -17.39 3.12
C GLU A 188 7.19 -17.64 3.31
N ARG A 189 7.53 -18.23 4.45
CA ARG A 189 8.91 -18.63 4.76
C ARG A 189 9.46 -19.59 3.71
N GLY A 190 10.71 -19.37 3.33
CA GLY A 190 11.38 -20.15 2.28
C GLY A 190 11.09 -19.67 0.87
N GLN A 191 10.25 -18.64 0.68
CA GLN A 191 9.98 -18.04 -0.63
C GLN A 191 10.81 -16.77 -0.80
N SER A 192 11.14 -16.45 -2.05
CA SER A 192 11.58 -15.11 -2.46
C SER A 192 10.45 -14.37 -3.13
N ALA A 193 10.43 -13.06 -3.00
CA ALA A 193 9.56 -12.23 -3.80
C ALA A 193 10.05 -12.15 -5.24
N SER A 194 9.21 -11.68 -6.15
CA SER A 194 9.56 -11.51 -7.55
C SER A 194 9.50 -10.05 -7.99
N SER A 195 10.06 -9.79 -9.15
CA SER A 195 9.96 -8.54 -9.88
C SER A 195 9.70 -8.83 -11.35
N LEU A 196 9.48 -7.78 -12.15
CA LEU A 196 9.19 -7.92 -13.58
C LEU A 196 10.36 -7.46 -14.42
N TYR A 197 10.79 -8.32 -15.35
CA TYR A 197 11.76 -7.94 -16.39
C TYR A 197 11.07 -7.95 -17.76
N ASN A 198 11.17 -6.86 -18.50
CA ASN A 198 10.59 -6.80 -19.83
C ASN A 198 11.61 -6.96 -20.96
N ASP A 199 11.19 -7.67 -21.99
CA ASP A 199 11.77 -7.69 -23.32
C ASP A 199 10.70 -7.23 -24.31
N GLY A 200 10.77 -5.96 -24.72
CA GLY A 200 9.69 -5.32 -25.45
C GLY A 200 8.39 -5.30 -24.64
N GLU A 201 7.33 -5.88 -25.22
CA GLU A 201 5.99 -5.93 -24.63
C GLU A 201 5.80 -7.06 -23.60
N VAL A 202 6.75 -7.98 -23.48
CA VAL A 202 6.66 -9.17 -22.61
C VAL A 202 7.35 -8.89 -21.28
N PHE A 203 6.57 -8.84 -20.21
CA PHE A 203 7.01 -8.64 -18.82
C PHE A 203 7.06 -10.00 -18.12
N ARG A 204 8.26 -10.53 -17.91
CA ARG A 204 8.50 -11.83 -17.26
C ARG A 204 8.54 -11.69 -15.75
N VAL A 205 7.91 -12.63 -15.07
CA VAL A 205 8.04 -12.78 -13.62
C VAL A 205 9.39 -13.42 -13.32
N VAL A 206 10.20 -12.74 -12.52
CA VAL A 206 11.53 -13.22 -12.12
C VAL A 206 11.60 -13.21 -10.59
N PRO A 207 11.49 -14.38 -9.94
CA PRO A 207 11.76 -14.51 -8.51
C PRO A 207 13.20 -14.07 -8.20
N ASP A 208 13.40 -13.40 -7.08
CA ASP A 208 14.72 -13.05 -6.60
C ASP A 208 15.46 -14.32 -6.14
N LYS A 209 16.73 -14.22 -5.77
CA LYS A 209 17.54 -15.39 -5.41
C LYS A 209 16.95 -16.12 -4.22
N THR A 210 16.79 -17.42 -4.39
CA THR A 210 16.53 -18.36 -3.30
C THR A 210 17.83 -19.00 -2.86
N ASN A 211 17.95 -19.30 -1.54
CA ASN A 211 19.08 -20.08 -1.03
C ASN A 211 18.98 -21.53 -1.53
N GLU A 212 20.13 -22.12 -1.91
CA GLU A 212 20.18 -23.51 -2.33
C GLU A 212 19.70 -24.42 -1.18
N GLY A 213 18.74 -25.30 -1.46
CA GLY A 213 18.28 -26.34 -0.55
C GLY A 213 16.92 -26.12 0.13
N GLN A 214 16.31 -24.95 0.02
CA GLN A 214 14.94 -24.70 0.48
C GLN A 214 14.06 -24.28 -0.71
N VAL A 215 13.42 -25.25 -1.33
CA VAL A 215 12.43 -24.95 -2.37
C VAL A 215 11.05 -25.15 -1.76
N PRO A 216 10.23 -24.08 -1.64
CA PRO A 216 8.86 -24.20 -1.12
C PRO A 216 8.02 -25.14 -1.97
N ASP A 217 7.02 -25.79 -1.35
CA ASP A 217 6.07 -26.66 -2.06
C ASP A 217 5.22 -25.88 -3.10
N HIS A 218 5.17 -24.55 -2.98
CA HIS A 218 4.45 -23.69 -3.91
C HIS A 218 5.08 -22.29 -4.01
N SER A 219 4.81 -21.61 -5.12
CA SER A 219 5.19 -20.20 -5.30
C SER A 219 4.20 -19.27 -4.58
N PRO A 220 4.57 -18.01 -4.32
CA PRO A 220 3.59 -16.96 -4.02
C PRO A 220 2.53 -16.87 -5.13
N TRP A 221 1.36 -16.32 -4.80
CA TRP A 221 0.34 -16.02 -5.80
C TRP A 221 0.80 -14.87 -6.71
N ARG A 222 0.72 -15.07 -8.01
CA ARG A 222 0.79 -14.02 -9.02
C ARG A 222 -0.61 -13.47 -9.20
N VAL A 223 -0.77 -12.17 -9.02
CA VAL A 223 -2.08 -11.52 -8.86
C VAL A 223 -2.29 -10.46 -9.92
N VAL A 224 -3.46 -10.45 -10.53
CA VAL A 224 -3.94 -9.38 -11.41
C VAL A 224 -5.32 -8.95 -10.92
N ILE A 225 -5.41 -7.78 -10.30
CA ILE A 225 -6.69 -7.15 -9.96
C ILE A 225 -7.24 -6.49 -11.23
N ILE A 226 -8.52 -6.68 -11.53
CA ILE A 226 -9.12 -6.29 -12.81
C ILE A 226 -10.45 -5.60 -12.58
N GLY A 227 -10.66 -4.46 -13.22
CA GLY A 227 -11.94 -3.75 -13.22
C GLY A 227 -11.79 -2.25 -13.45
N THR A 228 -12.82 -1.51 -13.09
CA THR A 228 -12.79 -0.04 -13.00
C THR A 228 -11.85 0.43 -11.88
N LEU A 229 -11.51 1.71 -11.81
CA LEU A 229 -10.71 2.25 -10.69
C LEU A 229 -11.36 1.99 -9.33
N ALA A 230 -12.70 2.00 -9.25
CA ALA A 230 -13.42 1.68 -8.03
C ALA A 230 -13.12 0.22 -7.59
N GLU A 231 -13.22 -0.73 -8.51
CA GLU A 231 -12.95 -2.14 -8.23
C GLU A 231 -11.49 -2.38 -7.86
N VAL A 232 -10.55 -1.69 -8.52
CA VAL A 232 -9.12 -1.79 -8.20
C VAL A 232 -8.83 -1.23 -6.80
N VAL A 233 -9.30 -0.02 -6.48
CA VAL A 233 -9.06 0.64 -5.19
C VAL A 233 -9.70 -0.13 -4.02
N GLU A 234 -10.92 -0.63 -4.22
CA GLU A 234 -11.71 -1.31 -3.19
C GLU A 234 -11.35 -2.79 -3.03
N SER A 235 -10.58 -3.37 -3.96
CA SER A 235 -10.20 -4.79 -3.94
C SER A 235 -9.44 -5.17 -2.67
N THR A 236 -9.76 -6.34 -2.12
CA THR A 236 -9.04 -7.01 -1.03
C THR A 236 -8.28 -8.25 -1.49
N LEU A 237 -8.13 -8.43 -2.82
CA LEU A 237 -7.62 -9.67 -3.41
C LEU A 237 -6.25 -10.10 -2.87
N VAL A 238 -5.36 -9.16 -2.54
CA VAL A 238 -4.05 -9.48 -1.95
C VAL A 238 -4.19 -10.15 -0.58
N THR A 239 -5.08 -9.64 0.27
CA THR A 239 -5.35 -10.24 1.59
C THR A 239 -6.28 -11.46 1.49
N ASP A 240 -7.19 -11.52 0.50
CA ASP A 240 -8.05 -12.68 0.26
C ASP A 240 -7.24 -13.95 -0.07
N LEU A 241 -6.11 -13.78 -0.74
CA LEU A 241 -5.18 -14.84 -1.12
C LEU A 241 -4.17 -15.22 -0.02
N SER A 242 -4.07 -14.42 1.02
CA SER A 242 -3.08 -14.62 2.09
C SER A 242 -3.55 -15.62 3.14
N GLU A 243 -2.60 -16.26 3.81
CA GLU A 243 -2.87 -17.20 4.90
C GLU A 243 -3.64 -16.55 6.05
N PHE A 244 -4.32 -17.39 6.82
CA PHE A 244 -4.98 -16.99 8.06
C PHE A 244 -3.97 -16.42 9.06
N CYS A 245 -4.50 -15.65 10.01
CA CYS A 245 -3.71 -15.16 11.13
C CYS A 245 -2.99 -16.30 11.85
N LYS A 246 -1.68 -16.14 12.02
CA LYS A 246 -0.80 -17.11 12.71
C LYS A 246 -0.55 -16.77 14.17
N LEU A 247 -1.11 -15.68 14.68
CA LEU A 247 -0.99 -15.27 16.07
C LEU A 247 -2.11 -15.87 16.92
N ASP A 248 -1.76 -16.39 18.09
CA ASP A 248 -2.71 -17.00 19.03
C ASP A 248 -3.59 -15.95 19.75
N ASP A 249 -3.03 -14.75 20.00
CA ASP A 249 -3.69 -13.61 20.63
C ASP A 249 -3.44 -12.34 19.83
N THR A 250 -4.50 -11.56 19.60
CA THR A 250 -4.47 -10.32 18.85
C THR A 250 -5.14 -9.15 19.57
N ASP A 251 -5.63 -9.34 20.81
CA ASP A 251 -6.38 -8.33 21.56
C ASP A 251 -5.52 -7.10 21.94
N TRP A 252 -4.20 -7.27 21.98
CA TRP A 252 -3.22 -6.21 22.24
C TRP A 252 -2.90 -5.34 21.03
N ILE A 253 -3.31 -5.76 19.82
CA ILE A 253 -3.00 -5.07 18.55
C ILE A 253 -4.00 -3.95 18.32
N HIS A 254 -3.54 -2.70 18.34
CA HIS A 254 -4.38 -1.53 18.12
C HIS A 254 -3.75 -0.60 17.08
N PRO A 255 -4.44 -0.33 15.96
CA PRO A 255 -4.01 0.70 15.01
C PRO A 255 -4.03 2.10 15.65
N GLY A 256 -3.18 3.00 15.14
CA GLY A 256 -3.19 4.37 15.66
C GLY A 256 -2.28 5.34 14.91
N VAL A 257 -2.52 6.62 15.13
CA VAL A 257 -1.69 7.72 14.64
C VAL A 257 -0.50 7.90 15.58
N VAL A 258 0.65 8.21 15.01
CA VAL A 258 1.94 8.27 15.70
C VAL A 258 2.53 9.66 15.61
N SER A 259 2.83 10.27 16.76
CA SER A 259 3.72 11.42 16.82
C SER A 259 5.15 10.94 16.59
N TRP A 260 5.80 11.42 15.56
CA TRP A 260 7.09 10.92 15.13
C TRP A 260 8.21 11.93 15.37
N VAL A 261 9.25 11.54 16.13
CA VAL A 261 10.47 12.36 16.30
C VAL A 261 11.19 12.42 14.95
N TYR A 262 10.69 13.29 14.08
CA TYR A 262 11.04 13.32 12.65
C TYR A 262 12.52 13.74 12.47
N TRP A 263 13.28 12.82 11.88
CA TRP A 263 14.73 12.94 11.73
C TRP A 263 15.19 14.16 10.92
N ALA A 264 14.39 14.58 9.92
CA ALA A 264 14.74 15.72 9.07
C ALA A 264 14.81 17.06 9.82
N TYR A 265 14.12 17.19 10.96
CA TYR A 265 14.16 18.37 11.81
C TYR A 265 15.10 18.23 13.01
N ASN A 266 15.41 16.99 13.43
CA ASN A 266 16.01 16.74 14.74
C ASN A 266 17.37 16.03 14.71
N ASN A 267 17.86 15.61 13.55
CA ASN A 267 19.10 14.84 13.40
C ASN A 267 19.18 13.58 14.29
N GLY A 268 18.03 12.90 14.46
CA GLY A 268 17.92 11.69 15.27
C GLY A 268 17.32 11.93 16.66
N SER A 269 17.00 10.84 17.36
CA SER A 269 16.33 10.83 18.67
C SER A 269 17.33 10.68 19.82
N ASN A 270 18.39 11.45 19.83
CA ASN A 270 19.43 11.41 20.88
C ASN A 270 19.31 12.57 21.91
N ASP A 271 18.21 13.33 21.85
CA ASP A 271 17.94 14.48 22.72
C ASP A 271 16.62 14.26 23.47
N TYR A 272 16.73 14.10 24.79
CA TYR A 272 15.58 13.81 25.66
C TYR A 272 14.54 14.94 25.65
N ASP A 273 14.95 16.19 25.63
CA ASP A 273 14.03 17.34 25.67
C ASP A 273 13.27 17.49 24.34
N ILE A 274 13.89 17.10 23.21
CA ILE A 274 13.20 17.02 21.92
C ILE A 274 12.17 15.90 21.96
N ILE A 275 12.54 14.70 22.40
CA ILE A 275 11.61 13.56 22.50
C ILE A 275 10.39 13.95 23.34
N LYS A 276 10.58 14.64 24.48
CA LYS A 276 9.48 15.11 25.32
C LYS A 276 8.49 15.99 24.57
N GLN A 277 8.96 16.88 23.68
CA GLN A 277 8.06 17.74 22.89
C GLN A 277 7.12 16.91 22.00
N TYR A 278 7.59 15.82 21.40
CA TYR A 278 6.77 14.92 20.60
C TYR A 278 5.85 14.04 21.45
N VAL A 279 6.26 13.66 22.66
CA VAL A 279 5.39 13.00 23.64
C VAL A 279 4.28 13.96 24.08
N ASP A 280 4.61 15.21 24.40
CA ASP A 280 3.65 16.25 24.82
C ASP A 280 2.66 16.57 23.68
N LEU A 281 3.12 16.59 22.42
CA LEU A 281 2.27 16.68 21.24
C LEU A 281 1.28 15.52 21.18
N ALA A 282 1.77 14.28 21.31
CA ALA A 282 0.91 13.10 21.30
C ALA A 282 -0.14 13.15 22.40
N ALA A 283 0.24 13.51 23.62
CA ALA A 283 -0.68 13.67 24.74
C ALA A 283 -1.73 14.77 24.48
N THR A 284 -1.30 15.92 23.93
CA THR A 284 -2.18 17.05 23.60
C THR A 284 -3.21 16.70 22.53
N LEU A 285 -2.77 16.07 21.45
CA LEU A 285 -3.62 15.64 20.33
C LEU A 285 -4.27 14.27 20.58
N LYS A 286 -4.05 13.63 21.73
CA LYS A 286 -4.56 12.29 22.08
C LYS A 286 -4.16 11.21 21.07
N LEU A 287 -2.99 11.36 20.47
CA LEU A 287 -2.43 10.33 19.61
C LEU A 287 -1.97 9.16 20.47
N PRO A 288 -2.31 7.93 20.11
CA PRO A 288 -2.01 6.76 20.96
C PRO A 288 -0.52 6.44 21.05
N TYR A 289 0.29 6.88 20.09
CA TYR A 289 1.68 6.47 19.98
C TYR A 289 2.63 7.65 19.78
N VAL A 290 3.89 7.45 20.22
CA VAL A 290 5.04 8.25 19.84
C VAL A 290 6.16 7.34 19.34
N LEU A 291 6.81 7.69 18.23
CA LEU A 291 8.00 7.00 17.74
C LEU A 291 9.26 7.77 18.11
N ILE A 292 10.10 7.13 18.92
CA ILE A 292 11.47 7.53 19.19
C ILE A 292 12.35 6.92 18.10
N ASP A 293 12.75 7.74 17.12
CA ASP A 293 13.43 7.30 15.89
C ASP A 293 14.92 7.01 16.12
N ALA A 294 15.69 6.82 15.05
CA ALA A 294 17.10 6.45 15.07
C ALA A 294 17.98 7.34 15.97
N GLY A 295 19.03 6.77 16.54
CA GLY A 295 20.02 7.49 17.36
C GLY A 295 19.74 7.49 18.86
N TRP A 296 18.69 6.84 19.32
CA TRP A 296 18.34 6.76 20.74
C TRP A 296 19.38 5.99 21.58
N ASP A 297 20.21 5.15 20.95
CA ASP A 297 21.36 4.46 21.58
C ASP A 297 22.52 5.43 21.93
N GLY A 298 22.47 6.65 21.43
CA GLY A 298 23.43 7.73 21.70
C GLY A 298 22.84 8.93 22.46
N MET A 299 21.91 8.70 23.40
CA MET A 299 21.28 9.75 24.20
C MET A 299 22.28 10.66 24.90
N LYS A 300 22.00 11.95 24.93
CA LYS A 300 22.84 13.00 25.52
C LYS A 300 22.51 13.24 27.01
N ASP A 301 23.39 13.97 27.69
CA ASP A 301 23.17 14.53 29.01
C ASP A 301 22.86 13.49 30.12
N GLY A 302 23.40 12.27 29.96
CA GLY A 302 23.23 11.17 30.92
C GLY A 302 21.82 10.59 30.95
N LYS A 303 20.99 10.91 29.97
CA LYS A 303 19.67 10.33 29.76
C LYS A 303 19.77 9.02 28.98
N THR A 304 18.74 8.19 29.10
CA THR A 304 18.60 6.93 28.38
C THR A 304 17.25 6.87 27.65
N VAL A 305 17.10 5.92 26.74
CA VAL A 305 15.81 5.70 26.08
C VAL A 305 14.75 5.22 27.09
N GLU A 306 15.14 4.51 28.15
CA GLU A 306 14.24 4.12 29.24
C GLU A 306 13.64 5.35 29.95
N ASP A 307 14.41 6.44 30.14
CA ASP A 307 13.88 7.70 30.67
C ASP A 307 12.80 8.27 29.76
N ALA A 308 13.00 8.23 28.44
CA ALA A 308 12.06 8.73 27.45
C ALA A 308 10.79 7.85 27.36
N VAL A 309 10.96 6.55 27.40
CA VAL A 309 9.86 5.56 27.46
C VAL A 309 9.02 5.77 28.73
N ALA A 310 9.67 5.89 29.89
CA ALA A 310 8.96 6.15 31.15
C ALA A 310 8.16 7.46 31.10
N TYR A 311 8.74 8.53 30.55
CA TYR A 311 8.03 9.79 30.39
C TYR A 311 6.81 9.66 29.47
N ALA A 312 6.93 8.96 28.33
CA ALA A 312 5.80 8.72 27.43
C ALA A 312 4.65 8.00 28.15
N LEU A 313 4.97 6.94 28.90
CA LEU A 313 3.99 6.17 29.68
C LEU A 313 3.32 7.02 30.78
N GLU A 314 4.07 7.89 31.46
CA GLU A 314 3.53 8.85 32.44
C GLU A 314 2.52 9.82 31.80
N GLN A 315 2.74 10.20 30.52
CA GLN A 315 1.80 11.04 29.76
C GLN A 315 0.64 10.25 29.14
N GLY A 316 0.57 8.93 29.33
CA GLY A 316 -0.46 8.07 28.75
C GLY A 316 -0.27 7.77 27.26
N VAL A 317 0.93 8.00 26.72
CA VAL A 317 1.30 7.74 25.33
C VAL A 317 2.12 6.47 25.24
N ARG A 318 1.81 5.59 24.31
CA ARG A 318 2.54 4.32 24.11
C ARG A 318 3.77 4.55 23.21
N PRO A 319 5.00 4.33 23.73
CA PRO A 319 6.21 4.57 22.95
C PRO A 319 6.53 3.42 21.99
N MET A 320 7.03 3.77 20.83
CA MET A 320 7.69 2.89 19.87
C MET A 320 9.15 3.31 19.73
N ILE A 321 10.03 2.37 19.40
CA ILE A 321 11.46 2.68 19.18
C ILE A 321 11.96 2.11 17.86
N TRP A 322 12.98 2.73 17.31
CA TRP A 322 13.55 2.42 16.01
C TRP A 322 14.76 1.46 16.12
N TYR A 323 14.91 0.59 15.12
CA TYR A 323 16.08 -0.27 14.93
C TYR A 323 16.49 -0.30 13.45
N SER A 324 17.80 -0.41 13.18
CA SER A 324 18.28 -0.84 11.87
C SER A 324 18.13 -2.37 11.74
N SER A 325 17.62 -2.82 10.59
CA SER A 325 17.67 -4.24 10.23
C SER A 325 19.11 -4.77 10.16
N SER A 326 20.04 -3.87 9.82
CA SER A 326 21.48 -4.14 9.66
C SER A 326 21.83 -5.16 8.58
N ILE A 327 20.97 -5.29 7.56
CA ILE A 327 21.22 -6.15 6.40
C ILE A 327 21.30 -5.38 5.06
N GLY A 328 20.61 -4.24 4.93
CA GLY A 328 20.70 -3.38 3.77
C GLY A 328 21.80 -2.33 3.93
N TRP A 329 21.41 -1.09 4.24
CA TRP A 329 22.35 -0.01 4.48
C TRP A 329 22.94 -0.09 5.90
N THR A 330 24.22 -0.42 6.04
CA THR A 330 24.91 -0.57 7.33
C THR A 330 26.04 0.42 7.52
N ASN A 331 26.76 0.73 6.44
CA ASN A 331 27.89 1.67 6.49
C ASN A 331 27.38 3.12 6.41
N GLY A 332 27.56 3.86 7.50
CA GLY A 332 27.07 5.23 7.65
C GLY A 332 25.60 5.33 8.12
N ALA A 333 24.88 4.21 8.24
CA ALA A 333 23.53 4.20 8.81
C ALA A 333 23.56 4.58 10.30
N PRO A 334 22.50 5.23 10.81
CA PRO A 334 22.37 5.51 12.24
C PRO A 334 22.21 4.23 13.07
N GLY A 335 22.33 4.33 14.40
CA GLY A 335 22.08 3.26 15.36
C GLY A 335 20.68 3.28 15.96
N PRO A 336 20.31 2.24 16.71
CA PRO A 336 21.11 1.04 17.00
C PRO A 336 21.19 0.06 15.83
N LYS A 337 22.29 -0.66 15.76
CA LYS A 337 22.58 -1.66 14.72
C LYS A 337 22.95 -3.00 15.31
N PHE A 338 22.72 -4.08 14.54
CA PHE A 338 23.11 -5.46 14.85
C PHE A 338 22.50 -6.04 16.14
N LEU A 339 21.34 -5.52 16.56
CA LEU A 339 20.62 -5.98 17.74
C LEU A 339 19.51 -6.99 17.42
N LEU A 340 19.08 -7.10 16.15
CA LEU A 340 17.94 -7.94 15.76
C LEU A 340 18.30 -9.07 14.79
N ASN A 341 19.57 -9.16 14.35
CA ASN A 341 19.98 -10.08 13.29
C ASN A 341 20.02 -11.54 13.72
N ARG A 342 20.41 -11.81 14.96
CA ARG A 342 20.46 -13.17 15.50
C ARG A 342 19.24 -13.44 16.38
N PRO A 343 18.68 -14.66 16.36
CA PRO A 343 17.49 -14.99 17.15
C PRO A 343 17.65 -14.70 18.65
N GLU A 344 18.81 -15.03 19.24
CA GLU A 344 19.07 -14.79 20.66
C GLU A 344 19.19 -13.32 21.03
N ASP A 345 19.75 -12.48 20.16
CA ASP A 345 19.84 -11.03 20.37
C ASP A 345 18.45 -10.41 20.23
N ARG A 346 17.69 -10.84 19.22
CA ARG A 346 16.32 -10.37 18.95
C ARG A 346 15.38 -10.70 20.10
N GLU A 347 15.43 -11.92 20.62
CA GLU A 347 14.69 -12.33 21.81
C GLU A 347 15.01 -11.44 23.01
N ALA A 348 16.31 -11.22 23.28
CA ALA A 348 16.75 -10.37 24.39
C ALA A 348 16.28 -8.92 24.24
N GLN A 349 16.30 -8.37 23.00
CA GLN A 349 15.84 -7.01 22.72
C GLN A 349 14.32 -6.89 22.87
N PHE A 350 13.55 -7.80 22.33
CA PHE A 350 12.09 -7.75 22.42
C PHE A 350 11.58 -7.98 23.84
N ALA A 351 12.20 -8.90 24.60
CA ALA A 351 11.93 -9.06 26.03
C ALA A 351 12.27 -7.80 26.85
N TRP A 352 13.34 -7.08 26.46
CA TRP A 352 13.67 -5.80 27.08
C TRP A 352 12.64 -4.73 26.72
N CYS A 353 12.22 -4.62 25.46
CA CYS A 353 11.17 -3.68 25.02
C CYS A 353 9.87 -3.89 25.80
N GLU A 354 9.40 -5.14 25.90
CA GLU A 354 8.21 -5.50 26.67
C GLU A 354 8.35 -5.07 28.15
N ARG A 355 9.47 -5.39 28.77
CA ARG A 355 9.74 -5.07 30.20
C ARG A 355 9.72 -3.59 30.49
N ILE A 356 10.19 -2.72 29.60
CA ILE A 356 10.20 -1.28 29.78
C ILE A 356 8.92 -0.59 29.31
N GLY A 357 8.00 -1.33 28.65
CA GLY A 357 6.69 -0.84 28.20
C GLY A 357 6.67 -0.22 26.79
N VAL A 358 7.61 -0.60 25.91
CA VAL A 358 7.57 -0.28 24.48
C VAL A 358 6.41 -1.02 23.82
N ALA A 359 5.62 -0.33 23.02
CA ALA A 359 4.44 -0.87 22.36
C ALA A 359 4.72 -1.45 20.96
N GLY A 360 5.86 -1.12 20.37
CA GLY A 360 6.21 -1.60 19.04
C GLY A 360 7.57 -1.10 18.57
N VAL A 361 8.03 -1.62 17.45
CA VAL A 361 9.32 -1.27 16.87
C VAL A 361 9.17 -0.90 15.38
N LYS A 362 9.88 0.16 14.98
CA LYS A 362 10.16 0.46 13.58
C LYS A 362 11.49 -0.18 13.24
N VAL A 363 11.52 -1.03 12.20
CA VAL A 363 12.75 -1.66 11.71
C VAL A 363 13.02 -1.19 10.29
N ASP A 364 14.24 -0.70 10.05
CA ASP A 364 14.57 0.07 8.85
C ASP A 364 15.76 -0.51 8.08
N PHE A 365 15.90 -0.17 6.79
CA PHE A 365 17.04 -0.47 5.92
C PHE A 365 17.21 -1.94 5.56
N PHE A 366 16.17 -2.57 5.04
CA PHE A 366 16.21 -3.94 4.54
C PHE A 366 16.90 -4.06 3.17
N SER A 367 17.01 -5.30 2.67
CA SER A 367 17.81 -5.67 1.50
C SER A 367 16.96 -6.36 0.41
N GLY A 368 15.90 -5.69 -0.08
CA GLY A 368 15.15 -6.14 -1.24
C GLY A 368 14.26 -7.36 -1.03
N ASP A 369 14.20 -8.23 -2.03
CA ASP A 369 13.19 -9.28 -2.20
C ASP A 369 13.72 -10.72 -2.07
N THR A 370 14.98 -10.89 -1.62
CA THR A 370 15.60 -12.22 -1.47
C THR A 370 14.87 -13.07 -0.43
N GLN A 371 14.96 -14.39 -0.57
CA GLN A 371 14.43 -15.32 0.43
C GLN A 371 14.94 -15.01 1.83
N GLU A 372 16.24 -14.74 1.98
CA GLU A 372 16.85 -14.42 3.29
C GLU A 372 16.18 -13.19 3.92
N ASN A 373 15.92 -12.15 3.14
CA ASN A 373 15.23 -10.95 3.62
C ASN A 373 13.77 -11.23 3.99
N ILE A 374 13.06 -12.01 3.18
CA ILE A 374 11.68 -12.42 3.46
C ILE A 374 11.58 -13.23 4.74
N ASP A 375 12.45 -14.22 4.91
CA ASP A 375 12.50 -15.06 6.12
C ASP A 375 12.82 -14.20 7.36
N TYR A 376 13.72 -13.23 7.24
CA TYR A 376 14.05 -12.31 8.32
C TYR A 376 12.88 -11.38 8.70
N CYS A 377 12.14 -10.87 7.71
CA CYS A 377 10.91 -10.10 7.98
C CYS A 377 9.88 -10.94 8.75
N ILE A 378 9.71 -12.21 8.37
CA ILE A 378 8.80 -13.13 9.06
C ILE A 378 9.28 -13.42 10.49
N ASP A 379 10.58 -13.65 10.67
CA ASP A 379 11.18 -13.82 12.00
C ASP A 379 10.89 -12.63 12.91
N LEU A 380 11.07 -11.40 12.39
CA LEU A 380 10.79 -10.18 13.15
C LEU A 380 9.32 -10.10 13.58
N MET A 381 8.38 -10.42 12.68
CA MET A 381 6.94 -10.37 12.99
C MET A 381 6.55 -11.43 14.02
N GLU A 382 7.05 -12.67 13.87
CA GLU A 382 6.74 -13.78 14.76
C GLU A 382 7.37 -13.58 16.16
N ASP A 383 8.63 -13.14 16.22
CA ASP A 383 9.32 -12.92 17.50
C ASP A 383 8.77 -11.70 18.25
N ALA A 384 8.48 -10.61 17.53
CA ALA A 384 7.85 -9.42 18.13
C ALA A 384 6.46 -9.72 18.71
N ALA A 385 5.67 -10.57 18.06
CA ALA A 385 4.35 -10.96 18.54
C ALA A 385 4.40 -11.70 19.90
N LYS A 386 5.45 -12.47 20.18
CA LYS A 386 5.65 -13.15 21.48
C LYS A 386 5.78 -12.16 22.63
N HIS A 387 6.20 -10.93 22.34
CA HIS A 387 6.42 -9.82 23.27
C HIS A 387 5.39 -8.71 23.13
N HIS A 388 4.26 -8.96 22.45
CA HIS A 388 3.20 -7.98 22.21
C HIS A 388 3.70 -6.67 21.58
N LEU A 389 4.63 -6.75 20.63
CA LEU A 389 5.21 -5.62 19.92
C LEU A 389 4.59 -5.47 18.52
N LEU A 390 4.09 -4.27 18.23
CA LEU A 390 3.72 -3.86 16.87
C LEU A 390 4.97 -3.69 16.02
N ILE A 391 4.84 -3.96 14.74
CA ILE A 391 5.92 -3.81 13.75
C ILE A 391 5.54 -2.76 12.70
N ASN A 392 6.52 -1.91 12.37
CA ASN A 392 6.52 -1.07 11.18
C ASN A 392 7.85 -1.27 10.44
N PHE A 393 7.79 -1.64 9.14
CA PHE A 393 8.96 -1.79 8.30
C PHE A 393 9.19 -0.54 7.45
N HIS A 394 10.43 -0.04 7.43
CA HIS A 394 10.90 1.04 6.56
C HIS A 394 12.10 0.58 5.73
N GLY A 395 12.43 1.30 4.64
CA GLY A 395 13.46 0.87 3.71
C GLY A 395 13.24 -0.59 3.29
N ALA A 396 12.03 -1.00 3.04
CA ALA A 396 11.60 -2.39 3.01
C ALA A 396 10.82 -2.74 1.74
N THR A 397 10.66 -4.05 1.52
CA THR A 397 9.77 -4.59 0.47
C THR A 397 8.30 -4.29 0.76
N VAL A 398 7.42 -4.45 -0.25
CA VAL A 398 5.97 -4.27 -0.11
C VAL A 398 5.31 -5.42 0.68
N PRO A 399 4.14 -5.20 1.32
CA PRO A 399 3.62 -6.11 2.36
C PRO A 399 3.04 -7.45 1.88
N ARG A 400 2.67 -7.62 0.63
CA ARG A 400 2.15 -8.86 0.00
C ARG A 400 1.13 -9.65 0.81
N GLY A 401 0.29 -8.94 1.63
CA GLY A 401 -0.79 -9.54 2.42
C GLY A 401 -0.41 -9.96 3.83
N TRP A 402 0.81 -9.71 4.29
CA TRP A 402 1.26 -10.04 5.65
C TRP A 402 0.39 -9.44 6.77
N SER A 403 -0.27 -8.32 6.54
CA SER A 403 -1.19 -7.71 7.51
C SER A 403 -2.38 -8.60 7.90
N ARG A 404 -2.73 -9.62 7.09
CA ARG A 404 -3.70 -10.67 7.45
C ARG A 404 -3.05 -11.79 8.25
N THR A 405 -1.88 -12.26 7.81
CA THR A 405 -1.17 -13.41 8.39
C THR A 405 -0.49 -13.04 9.72
N TYR A 406 0.08 -11.84 9.78
CA TYR A 406 0.78 -11.28 10.93
C TYR A 406 0.21 -9.88 11.24
N PRO A 407 -0.95 -9.79 11.89
CA PRO A 407 -1.63 -8.50 12.09
C PRO A 407 -0.88 -7.51 13.00
N ASN A 408 0.18 -7.93 13.68
CA ASN A 408 1.11 -7.02 14.35
C ASN A 408 2.02 -6.24 13.38
N LEU A 409 2.11 -6.65 12.10
CA LEU A 409 2.64 -5.78 11.05
C LEU A 409 1.58 -4.74 10.68
N MET A 410 1.70 -3.58 11.30
CA MET A 410 0.72 -2.51 11.18
C MET A 410 0.91 -1.69 9.92
N SER A 411 2.14 -1.51 9.47
CA SER A 411 2.46 -0.77 8.26
C SER A 411 3.82 -1.15 7.69
N THR A 412 3.99 -0.87 6.40
CA THR A 412 5.25 -1.02 5.69
C THR A 412 5.42 0.20 4.80
N GLU A 413 6.59 0.82 4.81
CA GLU A 413 6.87 1.92 3.91
C GLU A 413 6.76 1.45 2.46
N GLY A 414 7.78 0.83 1.89
CA GLY A 414 7.78 0.34 0.50
C GLY A 414 7.22 1.37 -0.48
N VAL A 415 7.52 2.64 -0.28
CA VAL A 415 7.03 3.79 -1.04
C VAL A 415 8.01 4.95 -0.91
N TYR A 416 8.12 5.78 -1.93
CA TYR A 416 8.85 7.04 -1.80
C TYR A 416 7.94 8.03 -1.06
N GLY A 417 8.17 8.18 0.26
CA GLY A 417 7.29 8.86 1.20
C GLY A 417 7.58 10.34 1.43
N ALA A 418 6.71 11.01 2.19
CA ALA A 418 6.82 12.44 2.48
C ALA A 418 8.03 12.80 3.34
N GLU A 419 8.70 11.84 3.97
CA GLU A 419 9.96 12.10 4.68
C GLU A 419 11.02 12.76 3.78
N TRP A 420 10.94 12.54 2.48
CA TRP A 420 11.81 13.14 1.47
C TRP A 420 11.33 14.48 0.93
N TYR A 421 10.11 14.90 1.29
CA TYR A 421 9.45 16.07 0.73
C TYR A 421 10.27 17.35 0.88
N ASN A 422 10.77 17.59 2.08
CA ASN A 422 11.54 18.79 2.41
C ASN A 422 13.04 18.69 2.07
N ASN A 423 13.54 17.49 1.73
CA ASN A 423 14.99 17.25 1.63
C ASN A 423 15.44 17.05 0.18
N VAL A 424 14.54 16.57 -0.71
CA VAL A 424 14.87 16.20 -2.07
C VAL A 424 14.04 17.01 -3.07
N PRO A 425 14.63 17.99 -3.78
CA PRO A 425 13.89 18.84 -4.73
C PRO A 425 13.15 18.07 -5.82
N THR A 426 13.68 16.93 -6.26
CA THR A 426 13.03 16.07 -7.27
C THR A 426 11.74 15.47 -6.72
N PHE A 427 11.75 15.06 -5.46
CA PHE A 427 10.54 14.59 -4.78
C PHE A 427 9.53 15.74 -4.60
N THR A 428 9.95 16.85 -4.00
CA THR A 428 9.09 18.02 -3.75
C THR A 428 8.33 18.44 -5.00
N LYS A 429 9.01 18.57 -6.14
CA LYS A 429 8.40 18.99 -7.41
C LYS A 429 7.38 18.00 -7.98
N ARG A 430 7.41 16.74 -7.57
CA ARG A 430 6.55 15.66 -8.06
C ARG A 430 5.51 15.20 -7.05
N ALA A 431 5.60 15.68 -5.82
CA ALA A 431 4.81 15.17 -4.70
C ALA A 431 3.30 15.15 -4.99
N ALA A 432 2.72 16.22 -5.51
CA ALA A 432 1.28 16.28 -5.75
C ALA A 432 0.77 15.21 -6.73
N GLY A 433 1.43 15.07 -7.90
CA GLY A 433 1.07 14.02 -8.86
C GLY A 433 1.39 12.61 -8.37
N HIS A 434 2.47 12.45 -7.59
CA HIS A 434 2.80 11.20 -6.94
C HIS A 434 1.72 10.80 -5.93
N ASN A 435 1.32 11.71 -5.04
CA ASN A 435 0.25 11.51 -4.09
C ASN A 435 -1.06 11.10 -4.77
N ALA A 436 -1.39 11.73 -5.89
CA ALA A 436 -2.57 11.38 -6.68
C ALA A 436 -2.45 10.05 -7.47
N THR A 437 -1.26 9.43 -7.50
CA THR A 437 -1.03 8.12 -8.13
C THR A 437 -1.11 6.96 -7.12
N LEU A 438 -0.65 7.19 -5.89
CA LEU A 438 -0.50 6.15 -4.88
C LEU A 438 -1.80 5.43 -4.47
N PRO A 439 -2.98 6.09 -4.37
CA PRO A 439 -4.24 5.41 -4.07
C PRO A 439 -4.64 4.34 -5.12
N PHE A 440 -4.13 4.44 -6.34
CA PHE A 440 -4.41 3.53 -7.45
C PHE A 440 -3.30 2.51 -7.71
N THR A 441 -2.18 2.63 -7.02
CA THR A 441 -0.99 1.77 -7.18
C THR A 441 -0.58 1.18 -5.84
N ARG A 442 0.46 1.72 -5.18
CA ARG A 442 1.06 1.16 -3.98
C ARG A 442 0.08 0.91 -2.84
N ASN A 443 -0.85 1.83 -2.58
CA ASN A 443 -1.78 1.69 -1.46
C ASN A 443 -2.95 0.71 -1.74
N VAL A 444 -3.11 0.25 -2.99
CA VAL A 444 -4.05 -0.84 -3.31
C VAL A 444 -3.61 -2.17 -2.68
N ILE A 445 -2.31 -2.44 -2.67
CA ILE A 445 -1.75 -3.75 -2.31
C ILE A 445 -1.46 -3.92 -0.81
N GLY A 446 -1.81 -2.94 0.02
CA GLY A 446 -1.71 -3.03 1.48
C GLY A 446 -1.24 -1.75 2.15
N PRO A 447 -1.09 -1.78 3.48
CA PRO A 447 -0.75 -0.60 4.28
C PRO A 447 0.54 0.07 3.80
N MET A 448 0.54 1.41 3.88
CA MET A 448 1.61 2.24 3.35
C MET A 448 1.95 3.35 4.33
N ASP A 449 3.11 3.27 4.97
CA ASP A 449 3.59 4.33 5.83
C ASP A 449 4.26 5.44 5.00
N TYR A 450 3.40 6.27 4.39
CA TYR A 450 3.81 7.41 3.57
C TYR A 450 4.36 8.58 4.40
N THR A 451 4.15 8.59 5.71
CA THR A 451 4.51 9.66 6.64
C THR A 451 3.90 11.03 6.26
N PRO A 452 2.56 11.15 6.18
CA PRO A 452 1.89 12.33 5.65
C PRO A 452 1.82 13.49 6.66
N CYS A 453 1.20 14.61 6.19
CA CYS A 453 0.70 15.70 7.02
C CYS A 453 1.79 16.68 7.50
N ALA A 454 2.65 17.14 6.57
CA ALA A 454 3.60 18.20 6.86
C ALA A 454 3.01 19.59 6.54
N PHE A 455 2.93 20.49 7.50
CA PHE A 455 2.44 21.87 7.35
C PHE A 455 3.56 22.92 7.35
N SER A 456 4.79 22.54 7.71
CA SER A 456 5.93 23.45 7.76
C SER A 456 7.02 23.09 6.75
N ASP A 457 7.82 24.08 6.38
CA ASP A 457 8.96 23.89 5.50
C ASP A 457 10.22 23.54 6.30
N SER A 458 11.13 22.77 5.69
CA SER A 458 12.49 22.59 6.18
C SER A 458 13.52 23.12 5.17
N GLN A 459 14.14 22.24 4.38
CA GLN A 459 15.16 22.64 3.41
C GLN A 459 14.56 23.20 2.09
N HIS A 460 13.34 22.76 1.75
CA HIS A 460 12.62 23.17 0.55
C HIS A 460 11.18 23.55 0.88
N PRO A 461 10.64 24.61 0.23
CA PRO A 461 9.24 24.99 0.40
C PRO A 461 8.28 23.90 -0.08
N HIS A 462 7.18 23.68 0.64
CA HIS A 462 6.07 22.86 0.18
C HIS A 462 5.47 23.43 -1.11
N ILE A 463 5.07 22.53 -2.02
CA ILE A 463 4.28 22.90 -3.20
C ILE A 463 2.80 22.51 -3.05
N THR A 464 2.50 21.57 -2.16
CA THR A 464 1.15 21.18 -1.77
C THR A 464 0.58 22.14 -0.73
N THR A 465 -0.74 22.22 -0.67
CA THR A 465 -1.42 23.06 0.30
C THR A 465 -1.63 22.34 1.62
N HIS A 466 -2.01 23.06 2.68
CA HIS A 466 -2.33 22.47 3.98
C HIS A 466 -3.51 21.48 3.89
N ALA A 467 -4.53 21.79 3.09
CA ALA A 467 -5.67 20.88 2.92
C ALA A 467 -5.30 19.63 2.10
N HIS A 468 -4.34 19.73 1.17
CA HIS A 468 -3.76 18.56 0.51
C HIS A 468 -3.06 17.65 1.53
N GLU A 469 -2.16 18.21 2.34
CA GLU A 469 -1.42 17.45 3.35
C GLU A 469 -2.35 16.79 4.37
N LEU A 470 -3.39 17.49 4.83
CA LEU A 470 -4.40 16.91 5.71
C LEU A 470 -5.17 15.77 5.02
N ALA A 471 -5.52 15.93 3.74
CA ALA A 471 -6.27 14.91 2.99
C ALA A 471 -5.51 13.60 2.85
N LEU A 472 -4.16 13.63 2.80
CA LEU A 472 -3.34 12.42 2.72
C LEU A 472 -3.58 11.49 3.91
N THR A 473 -3.90 12.01 5.08
CA THR A 473 -4.14 11.22 6.30
C THR A 473 -5.35 10.30 6.19
N ALA A 474 -6.35 10.66 5.37
CA ALA A 474 -7.51 9.83 5.10
C ALA A 474 -7.43 9.11 3.75
N LEU A 475 -6.68 9.64 2.78
CA LEU A 475 -6.47 8.98 1.48
C LEU A 475 -5.58 7.74 1.59
N PHE A 476 -4.53 7.78 2.42
CA PHE A 476 -3.59 6.69 2.56
C PHE A 476 -3.98 5.79 3.74
N GLU A 477 -4.03 4.50 3.47
CA GLU A 477 -4.29 3.49 4.49
C GLU A 477 -2.96 3.05 5.10
N SER A 478 -2.90 3.14 6.43
CA SER A 478 -1.78 2.69 7.25
C SER A 478 -2.27 2.38 8.67
N GLY A 479 -1.98 1.20 9.17
CA GLY A 479 -2.35 0.82 10.55
C GLY A 479 -1.56 1.56 11.63
N LEU A 480 -0.36 2.05 11.28
CA LEU A 480 0.42 3.03 12.03
C LEU A 480 0.71 4.19 11.08
N GLN A 481 0.16 5.36 11.35
CA GLN A 481 0.34 6.53 10.51
C GLN A 481 1.22 7.56 11.21
N HIS A 482 2.48 7.66 10.79
CA HIS A 482 3.44 8.61 11.34
C HIS A 482 3.24 10.00 10.74
N LEU A 483 3.09 11.01 11.59
CA LEU A 483 2.93 12.40 11.16
C LEU A 483 4.30 13.08 11.05
N ALA A 484 4.65 13.55 9.86
CA ALA A 484 5.99 14.03 9.52
C ALA A 484 6.12 15.56 9.62
N ASP A 485 6.01 16.12 10.83
CA ASP A 485 6.25 17.53 11.05
C ASP A 485 6.73 17.77 12.49
N ARG A 486 7.02 19.00 12.82
CA ARG A 486 7.45 19.43 14.16
C ARG A 486 6.25 19.76 15.05
N PRO A 487 6.35 19.58 16.38
CA PRO A 487 5.24 19.80 17.30
C PRO A 487 4.59 21.18 17.21
N GLU A 488 5.40 22.25 17.12
CA GLU A 488 4.91 23.61 17.03
C GLU A 488 4.08 23.86 15.75
N SER A 489 4.37 23.14 14.66
CA SER A 489 3.62 23.26 13.42
C SER A 489 2.19 22.70 13.56
N PHE A 490 2.04 21.55 14.20
CA PHE A 490 0.71 20.97 14.48
C PHE A 490 -0.09 21.82 15.46
N LEU A 491 0.55 22.31 16.54
CA LEU A 491 -0.10 23.13 17.56
C LEU A 491 -0.45 24.54 17.07
N ALA A 492 0.16 25.00 15.98
CA ALA A 492 -0.18 26.28 15.35
C ALA A 492 -1.42 26.17 14.42
N GLN A 493 -1.89 24.96 14.12
CA GLN A 493 -3.08 24.78 13.28
C GLN A 493 -4.36 25.21 14.03
N PRO A 494 -5.45 25.56 13.31
CA PRO A 494 -6.75 25.80 13.92
C PRO A 494 -7.21 24.63 14.80
N GLN A 495 -7.98 24.95 15.85
CA GLN A 495 -8.43 23.93 16.80
C GLN A 495 -9.19 22.79 16.11
N GLU A 496 -9.98 23.11 15.09
CA GLU A 496 -10.72 22.12 14.31
C GLU A 496 -9.82 21.13 13.57
N VAL A 497 -8.63 21.56 13.11
CA VAL A 497 -7.62 20.68 12.50
C VAL A 497 -6.97 19.80 13.58
N GLN A 498 -6.66 20.36 14.74
CA GLN A 498 -6.15 19.59 15.87
C GLN A 498 -7.19 18.54 16.35
N ASP A 499 -8.46 18.92 16.41
CA ASP A 499 -9.56 18.03 16.76
C ASP A 499 -9.72 16.89 15.72
N TYR A 500 -9.57 17.22 14.43
CA TYR A 500 -9.55 16.22 13.36
C TYR A 500 -8.45 15.19 13.59
N LEU A 501 -7.21 15.64 13.81
CA LEU A 501 -6.06 14.75 14.05
C LEU A 501 -6.25 13.89 15.31
N SER A 502 -6.89 14.44 16.36
CA SER A 502 -7.17 13.73 17.61
C SER A 502 -8.19 12.60 17.47
N HIS A 503 -9.00 12.60 16.41
CA HIS A 503 -10.04 11.62 16.14
C HIS A 503 -9.79 10.82 14.86
N LEU A 504 -8.63 11.01 14.23
CA LEU A 504 -8.29 10.34 12.98
C LEU A 504 -8.12 8.83 13.18
N PRO A 505 -8.91 7.98 12.50
CA PRO A 505 -8.73 6.53 12.55
C PRO A 505 -7.50 6.09 11.75
N ALA A 506 -6.87 5.00 12.17
CA ALA A 506 -5.82 4.31 11.41
C ALA A 506 -6.27 2.93 10.87
N ALA A 507 -7.55 2.61 11.02
CA ALA A 507 -8.17 1.43 10.45
C ALA A 507 -9.61 1.76 10.03
N TRP A 508 -10.08 1.13 8.95
CA TRP A 508 -11.31 1.52 8.30
C TRP A 508 -12.29 0.35 8.21
N ASP A 509 -13.55 0.60 8.56
CA ASP A 509 -14.62 -0.38 8.36
C ASP A 509 -14.90 -0.58 6.87
N GLU A 510 -14.75 0.48 6.07
CA GLU A 510 -15.06 0.50 4.66
C GLU A 510 -14.29 1.60 3.92
N THR A 511 -13.87 1.31 2.70
CA THR A 511 -13.31 2.29 1.76
C THR A 511 -14.12 2.27 0.48
N ARG A 512 -14.42 3.46 -0.06
CA ARG A 512 -15.08 3.68 -1.33
C ARG A 512 -14.26 4.60 -2.21
N TYR A 513 -14.07 4.21 -3.46
CA TYR A 513 -13.64 5.14 -4.49
C TYR A 513 -14.79 6.10 -4.83
N VAL A 514 -14.48 7.38 -4.92
CA VAL A 514 -15.45 8.41 -5.27
C VAL A 514 -15.19 8.95 -6.67
N SER A 515 -13.97 9.44 -6.92
CA SER A 515 -13.56 9.93 -8.24
C SER A 515 -12.04 10.06 -8.34
N GLY A 516 -11.55 10.40 -9.52
CA GLY A 516 -10.14 10.69 -9.76
C GLY A 516 -9.52 9.83 -10.87
N TYR A 517 -8.25 10.10 -11.14
CA TYR A 517 -7.45 9.38 -12.13
C TYR A 517 -5.96 9.43 -11.71
N PRO A 518 -5.19 8.35 -11.90
CA PRO A 518 -3.81 8.29 -11.43
C PRO A 518 -2.94 9.43 -11.95
N GLY A 519 -2.33 10.19 -11.03
CA GLY A 519 -1.48 11.34 -11.33
C GLY A 519 -2.21 12.67 -11.49
N GLU A 520 -3.53 12.65 -11.64
CA GLU A 520 -4.34 13.87 -11.82
C GLU A 520 -5.08 14.27 -10.54
N SER A 521 -5.83 13.35 -9.97
CA SER A 521 -6.56 13.55 -8.71
C SER A 521 -6.97 12.24 -8.08
N ALA A 522 -7.29 12.27 -6.79
CA ALA A 522 -7.90 11.14 -6.08
C ALA A 522 -8.93 11.65 -5.08
N VAL A 523 -10.10 11.03 -5.04
CA VAL A 523 -11.13 11.26 -4.03
C VAL A 523 -11.60 9.91 -3.51
N LEU A 524 -11.40 9.67 -2.21
CA LEU A 524 -11.85 8.46 -1.52
C LEU A 524 -12.76 8.84 -0.34
N ALA A 525 -13.65 7.93 0.02
CA ALA A 525 -14.43 7.98 1.24
C ALA A 525 -14.10 6.77 2.11
N ARG A 526 -13.77 6.98 3.37
CA ARG A 526 -13.45 5.93 4.33
C ARG A 526 -14.33 6.06 5.56
N ARG A 527 -14.86 4.94 6.05
CA ARG A 527 -15.75 4.92 7.21
C ARG A 527 -15.08 4.30 8.43
N SER A 528 -15.31 4.91 9.58
CA SER A 528 -15.01 4.34 10.88
C SER A 528 -16.20 4.60 11.81
N GLY A 529 -16.88 3.55 12.27
CA GLY A 529 -18.14 3.66 13.00
C GLY A 529 -19.21 4.38 12.16
N ASP A 530 -19.79 5.41 12.74
CA ASP A 530 -20.83 6.24 12.11
C ASP A 530 -20.26 7.44 11.34
N THR A 531 -18.93 7.56 11.23
CA THR A 531 -18.27 8.71 10.61
C THR A 531 -17.59 8.33 9.31
N TRP A 532 -17.87 9.10 8.26
CA TRP A 532 -17.18 9.07 6.98
C TRP A 532 -16.16 10.19 6.87
N TYR A 533 -14.99 9.86 6.40
CA TYR A 533 -13.90 10.77 6.05
C TYR A 533 -13.78 10.76 4.53
N VAL A 534 -14.25 11.84 3.89
CA VAL A 534 -14.15 12.01 2.43
C VAL A 534 -12.99 12.96 2.16
N ALA A 535 -11.95 12.44 1.54
CA ALA A 535 -10.74 13.20 1.27
C ALA A 535 -10.45 13.24 -0.23
N GLY A 536 -10.03 14.40 -0.72
CA GLY A 536 -9.69 14.58 -2.13
C GLY A 536 -8.47 15.49 -2.32
N ILE A 537 -7.66 15.17 -3.33
CA ILE A 537 -6.48 15.95 -3.71
C ILE A 537 -6.44 16.23 -5.20
N ASN A 538 -5.93 17.40 -5.55
CA ASN A 538 -5.54 17.79 -6.89
C ASN A 538 -4.02 17.54 -7.07
N GLY A 539 -3.66 16.66 -8.00
CA GLY A 539 -2.27 16.33 -8.33
C GLY A 539 -1.62 17.27 -9.36
N LEU A 540 -2.40 18.20 -9.95
CA LEU A 540 -1.94 19.06 -11.05
C LEU A 540 -1.55 20.47 -10.58
N ASP A 541 -0.78 21.14 -11.43
CA ASP A 541 -0.34 22.52 -11.24
C ASP A 541 -1.43 23.55 -11.57
N ASP A 542 -2.56 23.11 -12.13
CA ASP A 542 -3.73 23.92 -12.45
C ASP A 542 -4.88 23.64 -11.48
N PRO A 543 -5.78 24.61 -11.24
CA PRO A 543 -7.00 24.39 -10.45
C PRO A 543 -7.89 23.32 -11.10
N GLN A 544 -8.52 22.49 -10.27
CA GLN A 544 -9.49 21.48 -10.71
C GLN A 544 -10.80 21.58 -9.92
N THR A 545 -11.87 21.07 -10.50
CA THR A 545 -13.12 20.80 -9.78
C THR A 545 -13.27 19.29 -9.63
N LEU A 546 -13.04 18.80 -8.42
CA LEU A 546 -13.14 17.37 -8.10
C LEU A 546 -14.61 16.98 -7.93
N GLN A 547 -15.02 15.89 -8.59
CA GLN A 547 -16.38 15.34 -8.42
C GLN A 547 -16.47 14.54 -7.14
N VAL A 548 -17.54 14.72 -6.36
CA VAL A 548 -17.72 14.08 -5.04
C VAL A 548 -19.14 13.48 -4.91
N PRO A 549 -19.57 12.62 -5.83
CA PRO A 549 -20.86 11.93 -5.71
C PRO A 549 -20.79 10.89 -4.57
N LEU A 550 -21.70 10.98 -3.59
CA LEU A 550 -21.77 10.09 -2.44
C LEU A 550 -23.11 9.33 -2.38
N PRO A 551 -23.44 8.50 -3.38
CA PRO A 551 -24.75 7.85 -3.48
C PRO A 551 -24.99 6.81 -2.37
N PHE A 552 -23.96 6.40 -1.65
CA PHE A 552 -24.05 5.46 -0.54
C PHE A 552 -24.41 6.14 0.79
N LEU A 553 -24.34 7.47 0.88
CA LEU A 553 -24.78 8.21 2.06
C LEU A 553 -26.31 8.35 2.07
N SER A 554 -26.92 8.05 3.19
CA SER A 554 -28.36 8.22 3.40
C SER A 554 -28.64 8.64 4.85
N GLY A 555 -29.77 9.30 5.07
CA GLY A 555 -30.15 9.79 6.39
C GLY A 555 -29.68 11.22 6.69
N SER A 556 -29.85 11.65 7.93
CA SER A 556 -29.37 12.94 8.41
C SER A 556 -27.93 12.84 8.89
N TYR A 557 -27.18 13.90 8.75
CA TYR A 557 -25.77 13.96 9.12
C TYR A 557 -25.36 15.35 9.59
N THR A 558 -24.24 15.42 10.28
CA THR A 558 -23.46 16.65 10.48
C THR A 558 -22.17 16.54 9.68
N ALA A 559 -21.73 17.60 9.04
CA ALA A 559 -20.52 17.59 8.23
C ALA A 559 -19.66 18.81 8.45
N THR A 560 -18.34 18.59 8.66
CA THR A 560 -17.32 19.64 8.70
C THR A 560 -16.42 19.49 7.48
N ALA A 561 -16.19 20.58 6.78
CA ALA A 561 -15.29 20.66 5.64
C ALA A 561 -14.01 21.43 6.00
N PHE A 562 -12.90 20.88 5.58
CA PHE A 562 -11.56 21.48 5.59
C PHE A 562 -11.12 21.62 4.15
N ALA A 563 -10.84 22.82 3.69
CA ALA A 563 -10.43 23.10 2.32
C ALA A 563 -9.43 24.26 2.27
N ASP A 564 -8.85 24.47 1.09
CA ASP A 564 -7.95 25.61 0.87
C ASP A 564 -8.75 26.90 0.74
N SER A 565 -8.35 27.94 1.48
CA SER A 565 -8.95 29.28 1.36
C SER A 565 -8.53 30.01 0.07
N GLY A 566 -7.45 29.59 -0.58
CA GLY A 566 -6.76 30.30 -1.65
C GLY A 566 -5.93 31.50 -1.19
N ARG A 567 -5.74 31.68 0.11
CA ARG A 567 -4.99 32.80 0.71
C ARG A 567 -3.78 32.30 1.48
N ALA A 568 -2.60 32.83 1.22
CA ALA A 568 -1.36 32.41 1.88
C ALA A 568 -1.33 32.80 3.37
N ASP A 569 -1.97 33.90 3.77
CA ASP A 569 -2.02 34.40 5.13
C ASP A 569 -3.06 33.70 6.02
N ALA A 570 -3.97 32.95 5.41
CA ALA A 570 -5.01 32.18 6.10
C ALA A 570 -5.32 30.92 5.27
N PRO A 571 -4.49 29.87 5.34
CA PRO A 571 -4.55 28.74 4.39
C PRO A 571 -5.84 27.94 4.43
N TRP A 572 -6.59 27.99 5.52
CA TRP A 572 -7.78 27.17 5.76
C TRP A 572 -9.10 27.88 5.43
N ASP A 573 -10.02 27.16 4.78
CA ASP A 573 -11.46 27.39 4.75
C ASP A 573 -12.13 26.22 5.51
N ILE A 574 -12.49 26.46 6.77
CA ILE A 574 -13.13 25.46 7.64
C ILE A 574 -14.57 25.88 7.88
N ARG A 575 -15.52 25.00 7.58
CA ARG A 575 -16.94 25.31 7.71
C ARG A 575 -17.81 24.08 7.95
N THR A 576 -18.93 24.27 8.65
CA THR A 576 -20.00 23.27 8.71
C THR A 576 -20.80 23.30 7.41
N LEU A 577 -21.04 22.14 6.82
CA LEU A 577 -21.84 21.99 5.62
C LEU A 577 -23.29 21.67 5.97
N SER A 578 -24.23 22.47 5.47
CA SER A 578 -25.67 22.20 5.57
C SER A 578 -26.16 21.16 4.56
N SER A 579 -25.43 21.00 3.46
CA SER A 579 -25.62 19.99 2.43
C SER A 579 -24.26 19.68 1.78
N LEU A 580 -24.08 18.44 1.30
CA LEU A 580 -22.86 18.02 0.61
C LEU A 580 -22.97 18.41 -0.87
N PRO A 581 -22.05 19.20 -1.41
CA PRO A 581 -22.04 19.50 -2.84
C PRO A 581 -21.51 18.29 -3.63
N ASP A 582 -21.96 18.13 -4.88
CA ASP A 582 -21.50 17.07 -5.78
C ASP A 582 -20.07 17.30 -6.33
N SER A 583 -19.47 18.45 -6.03
CA SER A 583 -18.12 18.78 -6.47
C SER A 583 -17.45 19.81 -5.57
N VAL A 584 -16.10 19.80 -5.55
CA VAL A 584 -15.26 20.71 -4.77
C VAL A 584 -14.23 21.37 -5.69
N PRO A 585 -14.18 22.71 -5.77
CA PRO A 585 -13.09 23.41 -6.42
C PRO A 585 -11.83 23.30 -5.56
N CYS A 586 -10.74 22.80 -6.13
CA CYS A 586 -9.44 22.69 -5.50
C CYS A 586 -8.41 23.61 -6.14
N GLN A 587 -7.58 24.24 -5.33
CA GLN A 587 -6.41 25.00 -5.77
C GLN A 587 -5.42 24.10 -6.53
N PRO A 588 -4.47 24.66 -7.30
CA PRO A 588 -3.32 23.91 -7.79
C PRO A 588 -2.65 23.15 -6.64
N ARG A 589 -2.44 21.83 -6.80
CA ARG A 589 -1.86 20.95 -5.79
C ARG A 589 -2.58 21.02 -4.43
N GLY A 590 -3.87 21.37 -4.46
CA GLY A 590 -4.71 21.55 -3.28
C GLY A 590 -5.46 20.29 -2.87
N GLY A 591 -6.31 20.42 -1.86
CA GLY A 591 -7.11 19.32 -1.38
C GLY A 591 -8.30 19.75 -0.52
N PHE A 592 -9.00 18.73 -0.03
CA PHE A 592 -10.07 18.92 0.94
C PHE A 592 -10.27 17.66 1.78
N VAL A 593 -10.87 17.83 2.96
CA VAL A 593 -11.41 16.75 3.79
C VAL A 593 -12.82 17.13 4.24
N TRP A 594 -13.75 16.17 4.17
CA TRP A 594 -15.03 16.25 4.85
C TRP A 594 -15.12 15.17 5.92
N VAL A 595 -15.47 15.57 7.13
CA VAL A 595 -15.83 14.66 8.22
C VAL A 595 -17.35 14.67 8.34
N ILE A 596 -17.99 13.55 8.03
CA ILE A 596 -19.44 13.40 7.94
C ILE A 596 -19.88 12.37 8.95
N THR A 597 -20.55 12.81 10.02
CA THR A 597 -21.09 11.92 11.07
C THR A 597 -22.56 11.71 10.85
N LEU A 598 -22.99 10.46 10.70
CA LEU A 598 -24.39 10.09 10.57
C LEU A 598 -25.10 10.27 11.91
N ASN A 599 -26.24 10.95 11.89
CA ASN A 599 -27.07 11.08 13.09
C ASN A 599 -27.85 9.77 13.30
N GLN A 600 -27.81 9.24 14.50
CA GLN A 600 -28.54 8.03 14.89
C GLN A 600 -30.05 8.24 14.94
#